data_52af2d675ff04fe911fe5fc91750ef22
#
_entry.id   52af2d675ff04fe911fe5fc91750ef22
#
_cell.length_a   1.000
_cell.length_b   1.000
_cell.length_c   1.000
_cell.angle_alpha   90.00
_cell.angle_beta   90.00
_cell.angle_gamma   90.00
#
_symmetry.space_group_name_H-M   'P 1'
#
loop_
_entity.id
_entity.type
_entity.pdbx_description
1 polymer ?
#
loop_
_entity_poly.entity_id
_entity_poly.type
_entity_poly.pdbx_seq_one_letter_code
_entity_poly.pdbx_strand_id
1 'polypeptide(L)'
;MRSRGFRNVMAVLTAVGSLLLPGAPAQAAPPMRATVAPLDPGFLWGVASSGFQSEGHAPDSNWTRYIAGNPGYEALGDSVDFAGRYESDIRLAADMGMRVFRVGVEWARLQPAPGVWDENAFRFYDSVVDAIERAGMRPMITLDHWVYPGWEADRGGWNNPGMVGDWLANMRAVADRYSSRNPLWVTVNEPVAYIQHEVRQAGADAGAMLGRVAEAHNAIYDYIHQKQPGAQVTANVGYVAGAEDQVNGEFVDRVAGRLDYIGVDYYFGFDPARSLYESIGRATGSALPNLPGPRIWETPLRTEGIYYALQHYSRRFPGKPLYIVENGMPTENGRPRGDGYTRGDHLRDTVYWLQRAKADGMNVMGYNYWSLTDNYEWGSYTPRFGLYTVDVRTDPSLTRRPTDAVGAYSRIVAANGVPADYRPTRAPALCIVVDPPASCLDPIGVP
;
A
#
# COMPACT_ATOMS: atom_id res chain seq x y z
N MET A 1 -30.18 -3.18 20.78
CA MET A 1 -30.60 -3.17 19.35
C MET A 1 -29.62 -4.02 18.60
N ARG A 2 -30.02 -5.21 18.17
CA ARG A 2 -29.13 -6.22 17.58
C ARG A 2 -28.88 -5.92 16.09
N SER A 3 -27.62 -5.97 15.70
CA SER A 3 -27.06 -5.61 14.40
C SER A 3 -27.75 -6.29 13.20
N ARG A 4 -28.24 -5.49 12.25
CA ARG A 4 -28.77 -5.93 10.96
C ARG A 4 -27.67 -6.14 9.90
N GLY A 5 -26.39 -5.89 10.23
CA GLY A 5 -25.27 -5.92 9.26
C GLY A 5 -24.73 -7.31 8.90
N PHE A 6 -24.97 -8.33 9.71
CA PHE A 6 -24.32 -9.65 9.50
C PHE A 6 -25.10 -10.62 8.58
N ARG A 7 -26.27 -10.25 8.10
CA ARG A 7 -27.11 -11.16 7.27
C ARG A 7 -26.84 -11.09 5.77
N ASN A 8 -26.19 -10.05 5.28
CA ASN A 8 -26.01 -9.87 3.84
C ASN A 8 -24.75 -10.54 3.26
N VAL A 9 -23.79 -10.94 4.09
CA VAL A 9 -22.57 -11.61 3.62
C VAL A 9 -22.83 -13.08 3.17
N MET A 10 -23.88 -13.69 3.68
CA MET A 10 -24.21 -15.08 3.31
C MET A 10 -25.00 -15.19 1.98
N ALA A 11 -25.57 -14.09 1.49
CA ALA A 11 -26.35 -14.10 0.24
C ALA A 11 -25.50 -14.06 -1.04
N VAL A 12 -24.23 -13.69 -0.96
CA VAL A 12 -23.34 -13.62 -2.13
C VAL A 12 -22.81 -15.00 -2.55
N LEU A 13 -22.75 -15.97 -1.64
CA LEU A 13 -22.24 -17.32 -1.91
C LEU A 13 -23.24 -18.23 -2.65
N THR A 14 -24.55 -17.90 -2.66
CA THR A 14 -25.56 -18.68 -3.37
C THR A 14 -25.82 -18.21 -4.81
N ALA A 15 -25.33 -17.05 -5.21
CA ALA A 15 -25.51 -16.51 -6.55
C ALA A 15 -24.47 -16.99 -7.58
N VAL A 16 -23.36 -17.57 -7.15
CA VAL A 16 -22.30 -18.05 -8.06
C VAL A 16 -22.62 -19.42 -8.72
N GLY A 17 -23.58 -20.15 -8.18
CA GLY A 17 -23.94 -21.48 -8.66
C GLY A 17 -24.92 -21.56 -9.85
N SER A 18 -25.48 -20.45 -10.33
CA SER A 18 -26.60 -20.48 -11.26
C SER A 18 -26.43 -19.73 -12.60
N LEU A 19 -25.23 -19.29 -12.94
CA LEU A 19 -24.95 -18.55 -14.18
C LEU A 19 -24.10 -19.34 -15.19
N LEU A 20 -24.40 -20.62 -15.35
CA LEU A 20 -24.02 -21.35 -16.56
C LEU A 20 -25.22 -21.38 -17.52
N LEU A 21 -25.54 -20.24 -18.16
CA LEU A 21 -26.39 -20.20 -19.33
C LEU A 21 -25.50 -20.32 -20.58
N PRO A 22 -25.89 -21.18 -21.55
CA PRO A 22 -25.12 -21.36 -22.77
C PRO A 22 -25.30 -20.17 -23.72
N GLY A 23 -24.20 -19.54 -24.06
CA GLY A 23 -23.88 -19.03 -25.39
C GLY A 23 -24.73 -17.93 -26.02
N ALA A 24 -24.36 -16.67 -25.72
CA ALA A 24 -24.26 -15.71 -26.82
C ALA A 24 -22.82 -15.78 -27.38
N PRO A 25 -22.61 -15.69 -28.70
CA PRO A 25 -21.28 -15.67 -29.25
C PRO A 25 -20.54 -14.47 -28.65
N ALA A 26 -19.40 -14.73 -28.00
CA ALA A 26 -18.53 -13.68 -27.51
C ALA A 26 -18.15 -12.80 -28.70
N GLN A 27 -18.69 -11.58 -28.76
CA GLN A 27 -18.19 -10.58 -29.67
C GLN A 27 -16.71 -10.40 -29.36
N ALA A 28 -15.86 -10.64 -30.38
CA ALA A 28 -14.42 -10.39 -30.23
C ALA A 28 -14.25 -8.95 -29.73
N ALA A 29 -13.56 -8.79 -28.62
CA ALA A 29 -13.22 -7.47 -28.12
C ALA A 29 -12.57 -6.68 -29.27
N PRO A 30 -12.96 -5.42 -29.51
CA PRO A 30 -12.32 -4.62 -30.51
C PRO A 30 -10.82 -4.58 -30.26
N PRO A 31 -9.97 -4.63 -31.30
CA PRO A 31 -8.53 -4.65 -31.12
C PRO A 31 -8.12 -3.43 -30.28
N MET A 32 -7.42 -3.67 -29.18
CA MET A 32 -6.89 -2.59 -28.37
C MET A 32 -6.07 -1.67 -29.29
N ARG A 33 -6.38 -0.38 -29.31
CA ARG A 33 -5.53 0.55 -30.00
C ARG A 33 -4.16 0.51 -29.36
N ALA A 34 -3.18 0.43 -30.22
CA ALA A 34 -1.89 -0.10 -29.89
C ALA A 34 -0.94 0.91 -29.24
N THR A 35 -1.34 2.14 -29.00
CA THR A 35 -0.39 3.19 -28.59
C THR A 35 -0.82 3.92 -27.33
N VAL A 36 0.11 4.10 -26.41
CA VAL A 36 0.00 4.95 -25.22
C VAL A 36 0.91 6.16 -25.35
N ALA A 37 0.54 7.28 -24.76
CA ALA A 37 1.39 8.48 -24.70
C ALA A 37 2.25 8.45 -23.41
N PRO A 38 3.43 9.10 -23.42
CA PRO A 38 4.15 9.36 -22.17
C PRO A 38 3.29 10.11 -21.17
N LEU A 39 3.54 9.88 -19.88
CA LEU A 39 2.92 10.64 -18.81
C LEU A 39 3.46 12.08 -18.79
N ASP A 40 2.74 12.97 -18.10
CA ASP A 40 3.14 14.38 -18.03
C ASP A 40 4.54 14.54 -17.41
N PRO A 41 5.31 15.56 -17.82
CA PRO A 41 6.63 15.83 -17.22
C PRO A 41 6.59 16.08 -15.71
N GLY A 42 5.42 16.47 -15.17
CA GLY A 42 5.16 16.67 -13.76
C GLY A 42 4.76 15.41 -12.99
N PHE A 43 4.67 14.24 -13.64
CA PHE A 43 4.29 12.99 -12.99
C PHE A 43 5.26 12.61 -11.88
N LEU A 44 4.73 12.22 -10.72
CA LEU A 44 5.50 11.95 -9.52
C LEU A 44 5.91 10.47 -9.46
N TRP A 45 7.10 10.18 -9.98
CA TRP A 45 7.72 8.87 -9.84
C TRP A 45 8.37 8.72 -8.47
N GLY A 46 8.11 7.62 -7.77
CA GLY A 46 8.64 7.44 -6.44
C GLY A 46 8.86 6.00 -6.02
N VAL A 47 9.40 5.86 -4.83
CA VAL A 47 9.55 4.60 -4.10
C VAL A 47 8.93 4.74 -2.72
N ALA A 48 8.53 3.61 -2.15
CA ALA A 48 7.95 3.55 -0.81
C ALA A 48 8.78 2.68 0.12
N SER A 49 8.73 3.02 1.41
CA SER A 49 9.19 2.22 2.54
C SER A 49 8.30 2.46 3.74
N SER A 50 8.41 1.62 4.78
CA SER A 50 7.84 1.90 6.10
C SER A 50 8.92 1.78 7.18
N GLY A 51 8.75 2.52 8.28
CA GLY A 51 9.73 2.57 9.34
C GLY A 51 9.94 1.20 9.98
N PHE A 52 8.91 0.62 10.57
CA PHE A 52 9.01 -0.66 11.27
C PHE A 52 9.59 -1.78 10.40
N GLN A 53 9.16 -1.86 9.14
CA GLN A 53 9.57 -2.94 8.27
C GLN A 53 11.03 -2.83 7.81
N SER A 54 11.65 -1.64 7.84
CA SER A 54 12.96 -1.42 7.22
C SER A 54 14.04 -0.84 8.14
N GLU A 55 13.67 -0.09 9.18
CA GLU A 55 14.65 0.65 9.99
C GLU A 55 15.57 -0.23 10.84
N GLY A 56 15.03 -1.33 11.37
CA GLY A 56 15.72 -2.14 12.39
C GLY A 56 15.66 -1.55 13.79
N HIS A 57 16.17 -2.28 14.78
CA HIS A 57 16.22 -1.86 16.20
C HIS A 57 14.89 -1.26 16.69
N ALA A 58 13.77 -1.88 16.35
CA ALA A 58 12.45 -1.38 16.68
C ALA A 58 12.25 -1.33 18.20
N PRO A 59 11.75 -0.20 18.76
CA PRO A 59 11.38 -0.11 20.16
C PRO A 59 10.15 -0.99 20.47
N ASP A 60 9.83 -1.14 21.76
CA ASP A 60 8.62 -1.84 22.20
C ASP A 60 7.36 -1.24 21.55
N SER A 61 6.62 -2.09 20.86
CA SER A 61 5.45 -1.73 20.09
C SER A 61 4.46 -2.90 20.04
N ASN A 62 3.23 -2.65 19.56
CA ASN A 62 2.29 -3.73 19.26
C ASN A 62 2.94 -4.82 18.40
N TRP A 63 3.65 -4.45 17.34
CA TRP A 63 4.27 -5.39 16.42
C TRP A 63 5.43 -6.19 17.02
N THR A 64 6.31 -5.59 17.81
CA THR A 64 7.38 -6.36 18.49
C THR A 64 6.79 -7.38 19.45
N ARG A 65 5.64 -7.07 20.08
CA ARG A 65 4.91 -7.98 20.96
C ARG A 65 4.19 -9.08 20.18
N TYR A 66 3.61 -8.77 18.99
CA TYR A 66 3.02 -9.80 18.12
C TYR A 66 4.07 -10.80 17.64
N ILE A 67 5.26 -10.32 17.25
CA ILE A 67 6.38 -11.17 16.88
C ILE A 67 6.78 -12.07 18.05
N ALA A 68 6.96 -11.52 19.25
CA ALA A 68 7.32 -12.27 20.44
C ALA A 68 6.27 -13.30 20.85
N GLY A 69 4.99 -13.01 20.61
CA GLY A 69 3.85 -13.88 20.92
C GLY A 69 3.54 -14.95 19.88
N ASN A 70 4.14 -14.89 18.68
CA ASN A 70 3.83 -15.79 17.58
C ASN A 70 5.08 -16.55 17.09
N PRO A 71 5.23 -17.84 17.46
CA PRO A 71 6.40 -18.63 17.05
C PRO A 71 6.49 -18.88 15.54
N GLY A 72 5.43 -18.56 14.77
CA GLY A 72 5.44 -18.63 13.31
C GLY A 72 6.02 -17.38 12.64
N TYR A 73 6.29 -16.32 13.41
CA TYR A 73 6.92 -15.12 12.90
C TYR A 73 8.44 -15.19 13.05
N GLU A 74 9.14 -14.70 12.03
CA GLU A 74 10.58 -14.51 12.11
C GLU A 74 10.90 -13.30 13.01
N ALA A 75 12.05 -13.34 13.69
CA ALA A 75 12.52 -12.18 14.44
C ALA A 75 12.78 -10.99 13.50
N LEU A 76 12.37 -9.79 13.89
CA LEU A 76 12.61 -8.58 13.13
C LEU A 76 14.11 -8.26 13.02
N GLY A 77 14.86 -8.36 14.14
CA GLY A 77 16.28 -7.99 14.21
C GLY A 77 16.52 -6.56 13.73
N ASP A 78 17.60 -6.40 12.98
CA ASP A 78 17.96 -5.11 12.38
C ASP A 78 17.23 -4.85 11.05
N SER A 79 16.35 -5.74 10.64
CA SER A 79 15.69 -5.68 9.34
C SER A 79 16.71 -5.46 8.22
N VAL A 80 16.51 -4.46 7.37
CA VAL A 80 17.48 -4.06 6.34
C VAL A 80 18.36 -2.90 6.79
N ASP A 81 18.29 -2.52 8.06
CA ASP A 81 19.12 -1.47 8.68
C ASP A 81 18.99 -0.12 7.93
N PHE A 82 17.76 0.27 7.60
CA PHE A 82 17.54 1.58 6.98
C PHE A 82 18.00 2.71 7.90
N ALA A 83 17.87 2.55 9.22
CA ALA A 83 18.31 3.57 10.17
C ALA A 83 19.81 3.89 10.06
N GLY A 84 20.64 2.88 9.82
CA GLY A 84 22.08 3.06 9.60
C GLY A 84 22.46 3.38 8.15
N ARG A 85 21.55 3.22 7.20
CA ARG A 85 21.87 3.25 5.75
C ARG A 85 21.01 4.21 4.94
N TYR A 86 20.13 4.99 5.56
CA TYR A 86 19.17 5.85 4.87
C TYR A 86 19.80 6.76 3.81
N GLU A 87 21.00 7.31 4.04
CA GLU A 87 21.67 8.17 3.05
C GLU A 87 22.01 7.41 1.76
N SER A 88 22.53 6.18 1.91
CA SER A 88 22.86 5.35 0.75
C SER A 88 21.60 4.88 0.04
N ASP A 89 20.56 4.47 0.78
CA ASP A 89 19.31 3.98 0.22
C ASP A 89 18.54 5.10 -0.51
N ILE A 90 18.50 6.31 0.06
CA ILE A 90 17.92 7.49 -0.60
C ILE A 90 18.67 7.83 -1.89
N ARG A 91 20.01 7.69 -1.90
CA ARG A 91 20.82 7.89 -3.11
C ARG A 91 20.46 6.88 -4.21
N LEU A 92 20.24 5.59 -3.87
CA LEU A 92 19.78 4.60 -4.84
C LEU A 92 18.47 5.00 -5.52
N ALA A 93 17.53 5.59 -4.77
CA ALA A 93 16.30 6.12 -5.35
C ALA A 93 16.55 7.33 -6.26
N ALA A 94 17.39 8.27 -5.82
CA ALA A 94 17.75 9.45 -6.62
C ALA A 94 18.46 9.08 -7.93
N ASP A 95 19.36 8.09 -7.88
CA ASP A 95 20.10 7.60 -9.06
C ASP A 95 19.16 6.98 -10.11
N MET A 96 17.99 6.48 -9.71
CA MET A 96 16.95 6.03 -10.62
C MET A 96 16.06 7.18 -11.15
N GLY A 97 16.27 8.43 -10.69
CA GLY A 97 15.49 9.59 -11.11
C GLY A 97 14.17 9.78 -10.36
N MET A 98 14.03 9.16 -9.18
CA MET A 98 12.81 9.33 -8.37
C MET A 98 12.63 10.79 -7.96
N ARG A 99 11.36 11.19 -7.83
CA ARG A 99 10.92 12.53 -7.39
C ARG A 99 10.24 12.51 -6.03
N VAL A 100 9.82 11.33 -5.59
CA VAL A 100 9.15 11.12 -4.29
C VAL A 100 9.81 9.96 -3.57
N PHE A 101 10.04 10.13 -2.28
CA PHE A 101 10.47 9.08 -1.38
C PHE A 101 9.47 8.99 -0.22
N ARG A 102 8.75 7.88 -0.12
CA ARG A 102 7.82 7.65 0.98
C ARG A 102 8.52 6.98 2.15
N VAL A 103 8.34 7.56 3.33
CA VAL A 103 8.91 7.09 4.60
C VAL A 103 7.85 7.16 5.71
N GLY A 104 7.86 6.20 6.63
CA GLY A 104 7.09 6.25 7.87
C GLY A 104 7.85 7.01 8.96
N VAL A 105 7.11 7.63 9.88
CA VAL A 105 7.65 8.19 11.12
C VAL A 105 7.09 7.41 12.29
N GLU A 106 7.93 6.60 12.94
CA GLU A 106 7.48 5.61 13.91
C GLU A 106 7.12 6.24 15.27
N TRP A 107 5.84 6.21 15.62
CA TRP A 107 5.34 6.70 16.90
C TRP A 107 6.06 6.07 18.09
N ALA A 108 6.26 4.75 18.07
CA ALA A 108 6.95 4.04 19.15
C ALA A 108 8.38 4.54 19.39
N ARG A 109 9.03 5.08 18.34
CA ARG A 109 10.37 5.68 18.44
C ARG A 109 10.34 7.07 19.01
N LEU A 110 9.38 7.90 18.54
CA LEU A 110 9.25 9.28 18.98
C LEU A 110 8.80 9.39 20.43
N GLN A 111 7.96 8.46 20.89
CA GLN A 111 7.33 8.53 22.21
C GLN A 111 7.39 7.16 22.89
N PRO A 112 8.56 6.78 23.44
CA PRO A 112 8.78 5.46 24.05
C PRO A 112 7.98 5.24 25.34
N ALA A 113 7.49 6.30 25.97
CA ALA A 113 6.59 6.25 27.13
C ALA A 113 5.59 7.42 27.09
N PRO A 114 4.45 7.33 27.79
CA PRO A 114 3.43 8.38 27.80
C PRO A 114 4.02 9.75 28.18
N GLY A 115 3.88 10.73 27.30
CA GLY A 115 4.39 12.09 27.52
C GLY A 115 5.91 12.25 27.47
N VAL A 116 6.66 11.19 27.18
CA VAL A 116 8.12 11.22 27.05
C VAL A 116 8.52 11.21 25.58
N TRP A 117 9.16 12.28 25.14
CA TRP A 117 9.60 12.44 23.76
C TRP A 117 11.09 12.16 23.60
N ASP A 118 11.46 11.40 22.59
CA ASP A 118 12.85 11.15 22.22
C ASP A 118 13.32 12.11 21.12
N GLU A 119 14.03 13.15 21.50
CA GLU A 119 14.57 14.13 20.56
C GLU A 119 15.66 13.54 19.65
N ASN A 120 16.32 12.43 20.04
CA ASN A 120 17.24 11.72 19.15
C ASN A 120 16.48 11.06 18.00
N ALA A 121 15.31 10.49 18.28
CA ALA A 121 14.45 9.94 17.25
C ALA A 121 13.96 11.03 16.29
N PHE A 122 13.56 12.19 16.78
CA PHE A 122 13.22 13.33 15.92
C PHE A 122 14.41 13.76 15.06
N ARG A 123 15.61 13.88 15.62
CA ARG A 123 16.82 14.22 14.84
C ARG A 123 17.16 13.18 13.77
N PHE A 124 16.90 11.91 14.04
CA PHE A 124 17.04 10.87 13.03
C PHE A 124 16.10 11.13 11.85
N TYR A 125 14.80 11.36 12.08
CA TYR A 125 13.85 11.64 11.00
C TYR A 125 14.11 12.98 10.31
N ASP A 126 14.61 14.00 11.02
CA ASP A 126 15.10 15.24 10.39
C ASP A 126 16.19 14.92 9.37
N SER A 127 17.17 14.09 9.76
CA SER A 127 18.27 13.71 8.89
C SER A 127 17.79 12.91 7.67
N VAL A 128 16.78 12.05 7.81
CA VAL A 128 16.15 11.32 6.71
C VAL A 128 15.44 12.29 5.76
N VAL A 129 14.60 13.19 6.28
CA VAL A 129 13.88 14.19 5.45
C VAL A 129 14.87 15.11 4.74
N ASP A 130 15.89 15.59 5.44
CA ASP A 130 16.97 16.40 4.84
C ASP A 130 17.72 15.66 3.73
N ALA A 131 17.97 14.35 3.90
CA ALA A 131 18.61 13.54 2.86
C ALA A 131 17.73 13.37 1.62
N ILE A 132 16.42 13.18 1.80
CA ILE A 132 15.46 13.11 0.70
C ILE A 132 15.44 14.41 -0.10
N GLU A 133 15.36 15.55 0.60
CA GLU A 133 15.33 16.87 -0.04
C GLU A 133 16.66 17.22 -0.72
N ARG A 134 17.80 16.93 -0.06
CA ARG A 134 19.13 17.11 -0.69
C ARG A 134 19.32 16.25 -1.94
N ALA A 135 18.65 15.11 -2.00
CA ALA A 135 18.65 14.23 -3.18
C ALA A 135 17.68 14.71 -4.29
N GLY A 136 17.00 15.85 -4.10
CA GLY A 136 16.09 16.44 -5.07
C GLY A 136 14.70 15.78 -5.10
N MET A 137 14.35 14.99 -4.10
CA MET A 137 13.05 14.34 -3.97
C MET A 137 12.15 15.06 -2.96
N ARG A 138 10.85 14.93 -3.16
CA ARG A 138 9.83 15.37 -2.20
C ARG A 138 9.56 14.24 -1.20
N PRO A 139 9.58 14.49 0.12
CA PRO A 139 9.16 13.48 1.07
C PRO A 139 7.65 13.22 0.97
N MET A 140 7.25 11.94 1.06
CA MET A 140 5.90 11.52 1.37
C MET A 140 5.93 10.89 2.76
N ILE A 141 5.31 11.55 3.73
CA ILE A 141 5.36 11.14 5.13
C ILE A 141 4.10 10.35 5.49
N THR A 142 4.30 9.10 5.91
CA THR A 142 3.25 8.26 6.50
C THR A 142 3.27 8.44 8.01
N LEU A 143 2.14 8.87 8.58
CA LEU A 143 2.02 9.10 10.02
C LEU A 143 1.80 7.81 10.80
N ASP A 144 0.97 6.88 10.27
CA ASP A 144 0.69 5.59 10.89
C ASP A 144 0.76 4.47 9.85
N HIS A 145 1.66 3.53 10.08
CA HIS A 145 1.82 2.32 9.28
C HIS A 145 1.69 1.07 10.17
N TRP A 146 0.53 0.98 10.89
CA TRP A 146 0.11 -0.15 11.72
C TRP A 146 0.88 -0.35 13.03
N VAL A 147 1.70 0.62 13.41
CA VAL A 147 2.60 0.48 14.55
C VAL A 147 2.34 1.58 15.59
N TYR A 148 2.08 1.16 16.82
CA TYR A 148 1.94 2.04 17.96
C TYR A 148 2.77 1.53 19.15
N PRO A 149 3.16 2.41 20.10
CA PRO A 149 4.07 2.02 21.19
C PRO A 149 3.45 0.97 22.11
N GLY A 150 4.32 0.16 22.72
CA GLY A 150 3.93 -0.89 23.65
C GLY A 150 3.09 -0.40 24.82
N TRP A 151 3.35 0.81 25.32
CA TRP A 151 2.55 1.39 26.39
C TRP A 151 1.08 1.67 25.99
N GLU A 152 0.80 1.93 24.70
CA GLU A 152 -0.58 1.97 24.19
C GLU A 152 -1.18 0.57 24.09
N ALA A 153 -0.40 -0.43 23.71
CA ALA A 153 -0.86 -1.82 23.75
C ALA A 153 -1.28 -2.23 25.17
N ASP A 154 -0.53 -1.81 26.20
CA ASP A 154 -0.86 -2.05 27.62
C ASP A 154 -2.18 -1.38 28.05
N ARG A 155 -2.57 -0.31 27.39
CA ARG A 155 -3.85 0.42 27.59
C ARG A 155 -5.00 -0.16 26.78
N GLY A 156 -4.73 -1.17 25.93
CA GLY A 156 -5.72 -1.82 25.09
C GLY A 156 -5.73 -1.36 23.63
N GLY A 157 -4.74 -0.57 23.21
CA GLY A 157 -4.56 -0.13 21.82
C GLY A 157 -5.83 0.54 21.27
N TRP A 158 -6.23 0.16 20.08
CA TRP A 158 -7.44 0.73 19.45
C TRP A 158 -8.77 0.36 20.12
N ASN A 159 -8.80 -0.53 21.11
CA ASN A 159 -9.98 -0.73 21.97
C ASN A 159 -10.12 0.38 23.02
N ASN A 160 -9.03 1.08 23.35
CA ASN A 160 -9.03 2.17 24.31
C ASN A 160 -9.65 3.44 23.68
N PRO A 161 -10.70 4.03 24.26
CA PRO A 161 -11.24 5.31 23.79
C PRO A 161 -10.22 6.47 23.81
N GLY A 162 -9.20 6.42 24.67
CA GLY A 162 -8.13 7.42 24.75
C GLY A 162 -7.13 7.38 23.59
N MET A 163 -7.07 6.28 22.85
CA MET A 163 -6.12 6.05 21.76
C MET A 163 -6.09 7.20 20.74
N VAL A 164 -7.25 7.73 20.34
CA VAL A 164 -7.32 8.84 19.37
C VAL A 164 -6.62 10.08 19.90
N GLY A 165 -6.77 10.39 21.18
CA GLY A 165 -6.11 11.55 21.83
C GLY A 165 -4.60 11.42 21.84
N ASP A 166 -4.10 10.26 22.25
CA ASP A 166 -2.66 9.97 22.32
C ASP A 166 -2.04 9.90 20.91
N TRP A 167 -2.73 9.25 19.95
CA TRP A 167 -2.34 9.23 18.55
C TRP A 167 -2.24 10.64 17.97
N LEU A 168 -3.26 11.48 18.18
CA LEU A 168 -3.27 12.86 17.70
C LEU A 168 -2.15 13.71 18.33
N ALA A 169 -1.81 13.49 19.60
CA ALA A 169 -0.71 14.20 20.24
C ALA A 169 0.61 13.94 19.51
N ASN A 170 0.87 12.66 19.15
CA ASN A 170 2.06 12.30 18.39
C ASN A 170 2.03 12.85 16.96
N MET A 171 0.94 12.62 16.22
CA MET A 171 0.87 13.00 14.80
C MET A 171 0.86 14.52 14.60
N ARG A 172 0.37 15.29 15.57
CA ARG A 172 0.50 16.75 15.57
C ARG A 172 1.95 17.20 15.77
N ALA A 173 2.72 16.53 16.64
CA ALA A 173 4.13 16.83 16.80
C ALA A 173 4.92 16.57 15.50
N VAL A 174 4.60 15.50 14.78
CA VAL A 174 5.17 15.22 13.46
C VAL A 174 4.74 16.28 12.44
N ALA A 175 3.46 16.64 12.41
CA ALA A 175 2.96 17.67 11.51
C ALA A 175 3.59 19.04 11.80
N ASP A 176 3.73 19.44 13.07
CA ASP A 176 4.40 20.69 13.46
C ASP A 176 5.85 20.75 12.98
N ARG A 177 6.55 19.61 13.01
CA ARG A 177 7.95 19.53 12.62
C ARG A 177 8.16 19.58 11.11
N TYR A 178 7.28 18.94 10.32
CA TYR A 178 7.53 18.74 8.90
C TYR A 178 6.61 19.51 7.95
N SER A 179 5.57 20.19 8.40
CA SER A 179 4.67 20.93 7.50
C SER A 179 5.38 21.99 6.67
N SER A 180 6.44 22.63 7.21
CA SER A 180 7.25 23.61 6.47
C SER A 180 8.07 23.00 5.33
N ARG A 181 8.26 21.68 5.32
CA ARG A 181 8.99 20.94 4.27
C ARG A 181 8.08 20.57 3.09
N ASN A 182 6.79 20.94 3.16
CA ASN A 182 5.82 20.68 2.12
C ASN A 182 5.76 19.21 1.65
N PRO A 183 5.70 18.23 2.55
CA PRO A 183 5.60 16.83 2.14
C PRO A 183 4.25 16.52 1.51
N LEU A 184 4.15 15.34 0.87
CA LEU A 184 2.87 14.64 0.69
C LEU A 184 2.57 13.89 1.99
N TRP A 185 1.32 13.89 2.42
CA TRP A 185 0.93 13.25 3.66
C TRP A 185 0.07 12.00 3.43
N VAL A 186 0.43 10.93 4.12
CA VAL A 186 -0.40 9.74 4.30
C VAL A 186 -0.68 9.61 5.80
N THR A 187 -1.93 9.73 6.20
CA THR A 187 -2.30 9.74 7.62
C THR A 187 -2.27 8.34 8.23
N VAL A 188 -2.94 7.39 7.58
CA VAL A 188 -2.97 5.98 7.97
C VAL A 188 -2.84 5.13 6.72
N ASN A 189 -1.91 4.17 6.75
CA ASN A 189 -1.73 3.19 5.69
C ASN A 189 -2.83 2.12 5.75
N GLU A 190 -3.51 1.87 4.63
CA GLU A 190 -4.50 0.80 4.45
C GLU A 190 -5.41 0.58 5.68
N PRO A 191 -6.23 1.56 6.10
CA PRO A 191 -6.95 1.53 7.37
C PRO A 191 -7.77 0.27 7.60
N VAL A 192 -8.44 -0.25 6.57
CA VAL A 192 -9.30 -1.44 6.72
C VAL A 192 -8.48 -2.71 6.86
N ALA A 193 -7.36 -2.84 6.15
CA ALA A 193 -6.42 -3.94 6.34
C ALA A 193 -5.79 -3.89 7.73
N TYR A 194 -5.45 -2.69 8.23
CA TYR A 194 -4.99 -2.46 9.58
C TYR A 194 -6.02 -2.94 10.63
N ILE A 195 -7.28 -2.52 10.49
CA ILE A 195 -8.37 -2.96 11.38
C ILE A 195 -8.47 -4.48 11.38
N GLN A 196 -8.47 -5.12 10.21
CA GLN A 196 -8.53 -6.57 10.11
C GLN A 196 -7.33 -7.26 10.79
N HIS A 197 -6.15 -6.63 10.72
CA HIS A 197 -4.96 -7.12 11.42
C HIS A 197 -5.13 -7.03 12.93
N GLU A 198 -5.52 -5.88 13.46
CA GLU A 198 -5.72 -5.65 14.91
C GLU A 198 -6.85 -6.53 15.49
N VAL A 199 -7.91 -6.79 14.73
CA VAL A 199 -8.94 -7.76 15.14
C VAL A 199 -8.33 -9.15 15.37
N ARG A 200 -7.41 -9.58 14.51
CA ARG A 200 -6.76 -10.91 14.63
C ARG A 200 -5.70 -10.96 15.71
N GLN A 201 -4.89 -9.92 15.86
CA GLN A 201 -3.74 -9.92 16.76
C GLN A 201 -4.08 -9.45 18.18
N ALA A 202 -4.89 -8.41 18.29
CA ALA A 202 -5.21 -7.75 19.56
C ALA A 202 -6.68 -7.90 19.99
N GLY A 203 -7.52 -8.58 19.21
CA GLY A 203 -8.94 -8.69 19.50
C GLY A 203 -9.67 -7.34 19.46
N ALA A 204 -9.25 -6.45 18.55
CA ALA A 204 -9.87 -5.14 18.39
C ALA A 204 -11.35 -5.27 17.97
N ASP A 205 -12.22 -4.40 18.50
CA ASP A 205 -13.56 -4.24 17.97
C ASP A 205 -13.50 -3.48 16.63
N ALA A 206 -13.84 -4.15 15.55
CA ALA A 206 -13.71 -3.62 14.20
C ALA A 206 -14.50 -2.32 13.99
N GLY A 207 -15.72 -2.25 14.53
CA GLY A 207 -16.59 -1.08 14.38
C GLY A 207 -16.08 0.12 15.18
N ALA A 208 -15.64 -0.11 16.42
CA ALA A 208 -15.05 0.93 17.26
C ALA A 208 -13.74 1.45 16.67
N MET A 209 -12.85 0.56 16.20
CA MET A 209 -11.60 0.94 15.58
C MET A 209 -11.83 1.73 14.29
N LEU A 210 -12.75 1.29 13.42
CA LEU A 210 -13.12 2.02 12.20
C LEU A 210 -13.55 3.46 12.50
N GLY A 211 -14.41 3.62 13.52
CA GLY A 211 -14.84 4.94 13.96
C GLY A 211 -13.67 5.82 14.43
N ARG A 212 -12.78 5.27 15.27
CA ARG A 212 -11.62 5.99 15.82
C ARG A 212 -10.58 6.34 14.77
N VAL A 213 -10.28 5.43 13.85
CA VAL A 213 -9.31 5.69 12.78
C VAL A 213 -9.83 6.77 11.82
N ALA A 214 -11.13 6.74 11.48
CA ALA A 214 -11.73 7.80 10.68
C ALA A 214 -11.76 9.16 11.41
N GLU A 215 -12.04 9.17 12.71
CA GLU A 215 -11.97 10.37 13.57
C GLU A 215 -10.54 10.92 13.60
N ALA A 216 -9.54 10.06 13.84
CA ALA A 216 -8.14 10.41 13.88
C ALA A 216 -7.66 11.02 12.56
N HIS A 217 -8.00 10.36 11.43
CA HIS A 217 -7.71 10.89 10.10
C HIS A 217 -8.31 12.28 9.90
N ASN A 218 -9.59 12.45 10.18
CA ASN A 218 -10.28 13.72 9.97
C ASN A 218 -9.69 14.85 10.83
N ALA A 219 -9.36 14.56 12.09
CA ALA A 219 -8.77 15.54 12.99
C ALA A 219 -7.33 15.93 12.62
N ILE A 220 -6.50 14.99 12.18
CA ILE A 220 -5.14 15.30 11.76
C ILE A 220 -5.12 15.98 10.37
N TYR A 221 -6.03 15.64 9.46
CA TYR A 221 -6.22 16.35 8.20
C TYR A 221 -6.48 17.84 8.46
N ASP A 222 -7.46 18.16 9.30
CA ASP A 222 -7.80 19.53 9.64
C ASP A 222 -6.61 20.26 10.29
N TYR A 223 -5.85 19.59 11.15
CA TYR A 223 -4.67 20.13 11.79
C TYR A 223 -3.52 20.42 10.80
N ILE A 224 -3.24 19.48 9.91
CA ILE A 224 -2.19 19.65 8.87
C ILE A 224 -2.53 20.87 8.01
N HIS A 225 -3.79 21.02 7.58
CA HIS A 225 -4.22 22.18 6.78
C HIS A 225 -4.12 23.52 7.52
N GLN A 226 -4.21 23.52 8.86
CA GLN A 226 -3.94 24.74 9.66
C GLN A 226 -2.45 25.14 9.63
N LYS A 227 -1.54 24.15 9.55
CA LYS A 227 -0.09 24.38 9.52
C LYS A 227 0.44 24.60 8.10
N GLN A 228 -0.16 23.94 7.14
CA GLN A 228 0.21 23.92 5.73
C GLN A 228 -1.05 24.08 4.87
N PRO A 229 -1.51 25.31 4.60
CA PRO A 229 -2.79 25.53 3.89
C PRO A 229 -2.89 24.87 2.51
N GLY A 230 -1.75 24.65 1.84
CA GLY A 230 -1.68 23.93 0.54
C GLY A 230 -1.29 22.46 0.68
N ALA A 231 -1.49 21.85 1.84
CA ALA A 231 -1.16 20.44 2.07
C ALA A 231 -1.86 19.53 1.08
N GLN A 232 -1.21 18.41 0.78
CA GLN A 232 -1.80 17.29 0.05
C GLN A 232 -1.82 16.08 0.99
N VAL A 233 -3.00 15.70 1.43
CA VAL A 233 -3.24 14.70 2.48
C VAL A 233 -4.16 13.60 1.98
N THR A 234 -3.82 12.36 2.28
CA THR A 234 -4.65 11.18 2.02
C THR A 234 -4.56 10.18 3.17
N ALA A 235 -5.45 9.18 3.17
CA ALA A 235 -5.23 7.85 3.72
C ALA A 235 -5.33 6.89 2.53
N ASN A 236 -4.27 6.12 2.27
CA ASN A 236 -4.27 5.19 1.14
C ASN A 236 -5.06 3.93 1.48
N VAL A 237 -5.69 3.34 0.48
CA VAL A 237 -6.50 2.13 0.63
C VAL A 237 -5.98 1.01 -0.26
N GLY A 238 -5.92 -0.19 0.27
CA GLY A 238 -5.65 -1.40 -0.49
C GLY A 238 -6.88 -1.77 -1.32
N TYR A 239 -6.80 -1.57 -2.63
CA TYR A 239 -7.93 -1.84 -3.53
C TYR A 239 -8.26 -3.32 -3.61
N VAL A 240 -9.54 -3.66 -3.41
CA VAL A 240 -10.06 -5.02 -3.44
C VAL A 240 -10.96 -5.22 -4.66
N ALA A 241 -10.40 -5.79 -5.73
CA ALA A 241 -11.14 -6.04 -6.96
C ALA A 241 -12.43 -6.84 -6.71
N GLY A 242 -13.55 -6.32 -7.18
CA GLY A 242 -14.87 -6.92 -7.05
C GLY A 242 -15.56 -6.79 -5.68
N ALA A 243 -14.87 -6.18 -4.69
CA ALA A 243 -15.44 -5.99 -3.36
C ALA A 243 -15.04 -4.64 -2.72
N GLU A 244 -14.61 -3.68 -3.50
CA GLU A 244 -14.05 -2.42 -3.00
C GLU A 244 -15.03 -1.67 -2.08
N ASP A 245 -16.26 -1.46 -2.53
CA ASP A 245 -17.26 -0.75 -1.74
C ASP A 245 -17.66 -1.51 -0.46
N GLN A 246 -17.62 -2.86 -0.49
CA GLN A 246 -17.92 -3.69 0.66
C GLN A 246 -16.78 -3.68 1.70
N VAL A 247 -15.54 -3.53 1.25
CA VAL A 247 -14.35 -3.58 2.11
C VAL A 247 -13.98 -2.18 2.59
N ASN A 248 -13.71 -1.27 1.67
CA ASN A 248 -13.20 0.05 2.00
C ASN A 248 -14.28 1.14 2.04
N GLY A 249 -15.47 0.87 1.48
CA GLY A 249 -16.51 1.88 1.26
C GLY A 249 -16.90 2.66 2.51
N GLU A 250 -17.12 1.99 3.64
CA GLU A 250 -17.53 2.65 4.88
C GLU A 250 -16.44 3.60 5.42
N PHE A 251 -15.17 3.18 5.37
CA PHE A 251 -14.06 4.07 5.76
C PHE A 251 -13.97 5.27 4.83
N VAL A 252 -13.97 5.03 3.53
CA VAL A 252 -13.86 6.07 2.50
C VAL A 252 -15.00 7.08 2.62
N ASP A 253 -16.24 6.65 2.89
CA ASP A 253 -17.39 7.55 3.10
C ASP A 253 -17.18 8.47 4.31
N ARG A 254 -16.61 7.93 5.40
CA ARG A 254 -16.35 8.70 6.63
C ARG A 254 -15.29 9.79 6.47
N VAL A 255 -14.39 9.63 5.50
CA VAL A 255 -13.25 10.54 5.26
C VAL A 255 -13.33 11.30 3.94
N ALA A 256 -14.35 11.07 3.12
CA ALA A 256 -14.48 11.56 1.74
C ALA A 256 -14.25 13.08 1.57
N GLY A 257 -14.65 13.87 2.57
CA GLY A 257 -14.47 15.33 2.57
C GLY A 257 -13.06 15.79 2.97
N ARG A 258 -12.19 14.87 3.39
CA ARG A 258 -10.85 15.14 3.93
C ARG A 258 -9.76 14.31 3.24
N LEU A 259 -9.84 14.26 1.94
CA LEU A 259 -8.82 13.67 1.06
C LEU A 259 -8.50 14.69 -0.03
N ASP A 260 -7.28 15.18 -0.12
CA ASP A 260 -6.88 16.08 -1.20
C ASP A 260 -6.59 15.32 -2.48
N TYR A 261 -6.10 14.11 -2.34
CA TYR A 261 -5.94 13.14 -3.41
C TYR A 261 -6.34 11.75 -2.89
N ILE A 262 -6.65 10.84 -3.80
CA ILE A 262 -6.98 9.47 -3.46
C ILE A 262 -5.72 8.61 -3.56
N GLY A 263 -5.23 8.13 -2.42
CA GLY A 263 -4.14 7.17 -2.35
C GLY A 263 -4.67 5.75 -2.52
N VAL A 264 -4.07 4.99 -3.44
CA VAL A 264 -4.46 3.62 -3.75
C VAL A 264 -3.25 2.72 -3.72
N ASP A 265 -3.38 1.56 -3.05
CA ASP A 265 -2.43 0.48 -3.10
C ASP A 265 -3.02 -0.65 -3.94
N TYR A 266 -2.24 -1.16 -4.87
CA TYR A 266 -2.69 -2.23 -5.73
C TYR A 266 -1.59 -3.26 -5.95
N TYR A 267 -1.85 -4.52 -5.62
CA TYR A 267 -0.87 -5.60 -5.77
C TYR A 267 -1.38 -6.76 -6.63
N PHE A 268 -2.59 -7.22 -6.34
CA PHE A 268 -3.13 -8.43 -6.92
C PHE A 268 -4.53 -8.18 -7.45
N GLY A 269 -4.86 -8.82 -8.55
CA GLY A 269 -6.23 -8.94 -9.01
C GLY A 269 -7.05 -9.88 -8.11
N PHE A 270 -8.30 -10.11 -8.50
CA PHE A 270 -9.15 -11.09 -7.84
C PHE A 270 -8.57 -12.50 -7.99
N ASP A 271 -8.34 -13.15 -6.86
CA ASP A 271 -7.98 -14.58 -6.79
C ASP A 271 -9.08 -15.32 -6.03
N PRO A 272 -9.90 -16.14 -6.73
CA PRO A 272 -10.99 -16.88 -6.10
C PRO A 272 -10.52 -17.83 -4.98
N ALA A 273 -9.37 -18.48 -5.17
CA ALA A 273 -8.84 -19.42 -4.19
C ALA A 273 -8.40 -18.71 -2.90
N ARG A 274 -7.71 -17.57 -3.04
CA ARG A 274 -7.31 -16.72 -1.91
C ARG A 274 -8.53 -16.13 -1.21
N SER A 275 -9.50 -15.63 -1.97
CA SER A 275 -10.74 -15.05 -1.42
C SER A 275 -11.55 -16.10 -0.66
N LEU A 276 -11.64 -17.33 -1.17
CA LEU A 276 -12.29 -18.45 -0.48
C LEU A 276 -11.55 -18.81 0.80
N TYR A 277 -10.22 -18.94 0.77
CA TYR A 277 -9.39 -19.23 1.93
C TYR A 277 -9.57 -18.16 3.03
N GLU A 278 -9.50 -16.89 2.68
CA GLU A 278 -9.69 -15.79 3.61
C GLU A 278 -11.12 -15.74 4.18
N SER A 279 -12.13 -16.10 3.36
CA SER A 279 -13.52 -16.18 3.77
C SER A 279 -13.77 -17.32 4.77
N ILE A 280 -13.17 -18.48 4.55
CA ILE A 280 -13.23 -19.61 5.48
C ILE A 280 -12.50 -19.28 6.78
N GLY A 281 -11.31 -18.68 6.71
CA GLY A 281 -10.56 -18.23 7.88
C GLY A 281 -11.36 -17.22 8.72
N ARG A 282 -12.07 -16.30 8.08
CA ARG A 282 -12.99 -15.37 8.75
C ARG A 282 -14.20 -16.05 9.38
N ALA A 283 -14.79 -17.03 8.69
CA ALA A 283 -15.97 -17.74 9.19
C ALA A 283 -15.67 -18.69 10.35
N THR A 284 -14.48 -19.25 10.40
CA THR A 284 -14.07 -20.24 11.41
C THR A 284 -13.28 -19.65 12.58
N GLY A 285 -12.88 -18.38 12.48
CA GLY A 285 -12.03 -17.74 13.50
C GLY A 285 -10.64 -18.36 13.64
N SER A 286 -10.25 -19.21 12.70
CA SER A 286 -8.96 -19.90 12.69
C SER A 286 -8.38 -19.93 11.28
N ALA A 287 -7.06 -19.72 11.17
CA ALA A 287 -6.36 -20.23 10.00
C ALA A 287 -6.67 -21.73 9.93
N LEU A 288 -7.15 -22.23 8.78
CA LEU A 288 -7.42 -23.66 8.64
C LEU A 288 -6.15 -24.42 9.02
N PRO A 289 -6.14 -25.19 10.11
CA PRO A 289 -4.95 -25.92 10.50
C PRO A 289 -4.67 -26.92 9.37
N ASN A 290 -3.47 -26.88 8.82
CA ASN A 290 -2.94 -27.76 7.77
C ASN A 290 -3.18 -27.39 6.31
N LEU A 291 -3.81 -26.24 5.98
CA LEU A 291 -3.69 -25.71 4.62
C LEU A 291 -2.62 -24.61 4.65
N PRO A 292 -1.56 -24.69 3.82
CA PRO A 292 -0.61 -23.60 3.70
C PRO A 292 -1.38 -22.36 3.23
N GLY A 293 -1.18 -21.22 3.91
CA GLY A 293 -1.75 -19.95 3.49
C GLY A 293 -1.36 -19.65 2.05
N PRO A 294 -2.15 -18.82 1.34
CA PRO A 294 -1.80 -18.44 -0.02
C PRO A 294 -0.43 -17.78 -0.02
N ARG A 295 0.48 -18.33 -0.81
CA ARG A 295 1.83 -17.77 -0.99
C ARG A 295 1.69 -16.56 -1.89
N ILE A 296 1.88 -15.36 -1.35
CA ILE A 296 1.65 -14.12 -2.12
C ILE A 296 2.53 -14.03 -3.38
N TRP A 297 3.70 -14.68 -3.37
CA TRP A 297 4.59 -14.74 -4.53
C TRP A 297 4.13 -15.73 -5.63
N GLU A 298 3.13 -16.57 -5.35
CA GLU A 298 2.51 -17.48 -6.32
C GLU A 298 1.16 -16.91 -6.84
N THR A 299 0.63 -15.87 -6.17
CA THR A 299 -0.62 -15.25 -6.57
C THR A 299 -0.53 -14.69 -8.00
N PRO A 300 -1.52 -14.97 -8.87
CA PRO A 300 -1.55 -14.41 -10.20
C PRO A 300 -1.54 -12.87 -10.15
N LEU A 301 -0.61 -12.27 -10.88
CA LEU A 301 -0.51 -10.83 -11.00
C LEU A 301 -1.39 -10.35 -12.16
N ARG A 302 -2.27 -9.41 -11.89
CA ARG A 302 -3.22 -8.81 -12.82
C ARG A 302 -2.95 -7.33 -12.92
N THR A 303 -1.93 -6.94 -13.69
CA THR A 303 -1.49 -5.54 -13.77
C THR A 303 -2.57 -4.61 -14.31
N GLU A 304 -3.48 -5.11 -15.16
CA GLU A 304 -4.65 -4.36 -15.63
C GLU A 304 -5.59 -3.91 -14.52
N GLY A 305 -5.59 -4.59 -13.39
CA GLY A 305 -6.44 -4.23 -12.24
C GLY A 305 -6.15 -2.86 -11.67
N ILE A 306 -4.91 -2.34 -11.86
CA ILE A 306 -4.58 -0.98 -11.44
C ILE A 306 -5.39 0.07 -12.22
N TYR A 307 -5.68 -0.18 -13.50
CA TYR A 307 -6.56 0.66 -14.30
C TYR A 307 -7.97 0.71 -13.71
N TYR A 308 -8.51 -0.43 -13.31
CA TYR A 308 -9.85 -0.52 -12.73
C TYR A 308 -9.93 0.11 -11.34
N ALA A 309 -8.88 -0.02 -10.54
CA ALA A 309 -8.78 0.68 -9.26
C ALA A 309 -8.84 2.21 -9.45
N LEU A 310 -8.06 2.72 -10.40
CA LEU A 310 -8.08 4.14 -10.76
C LEU A 310 -9.43 4.58 -11.33
N GLN A 311 -10.06 3.75 -12.17
CA GLN A 311 -11.37 4.03 -12.75
C GLN A 311 -12.46 4.11 -11.67
N HIS A 312 -12.47 3.16 -10.72
CA HIS A 312 -13.40 3.16 -9.60
C HIS A 312 -13.34 4.49 -8.83
N TYR A 313 -12.14 4.88 -8.41
CA TYR A 313 -11.96 6.09 -7.64
C TYR A 313 -12.11 7.39 -8.46
N SER A 314 -11.77 7.37 -9.73
CA SER A 314 -12.06 8.50 -10.64
C SER A 314 -13.56 8.76 -10.80
N ARG A 315 -14.37 7.71 -10.81
CA ARG A 315 -15.83 7.81 -10.86
C ARG A 315 -16.41 8.25 -9.52
N ARG A 316 -15.91 7.72 -8.41
CA ARG A 316 -16.37 8.06 -7.06
C ARG A 316 -16.00 9.48 -6.65
N PHE A 317 -14.85 9.99 -7.11
CA PHE A 317 -14.33 11.32 -6.81
C PHE A 317 -13.95 12.07 -8.10
N PRO A 318 -14.91 12.53 -8.90
CA PRO A 318 -14.63 13.16 -10.19
C PRO A 318 -13.66 14.34 -10.05
N GLY A 319 -12.60 14.32 -10.87
CA GLY A 319 -11.59 15.38 -10.91
C GLY A 319 -10.53 15.34 -9.80
N LYS A 320 -10.73 14.57 -8.73
CA LYS A 320 -9.71 14.44 -7.67
C LYS A 320 -8.45 13.76 -8.20
N PRO A 321 -7.25 14.23 -7.80
CA PRO A 321 -6.02 13.56 -8.16
C PRO A 321 -5.97 12.13 -7.56
N LEU A 322 -5.41 11.20 -8.32
CA LEU A 322 -5.21 9.80 -7.94
C LEU A 322 -3.71 9.53 -7.83
N TYR A 323 -3.29 8.81 -6.81
CA TYR A 323 -1.90 8.44 -6.60
C TYR A 323 -1.80 6.95 -6.26
N ILE A 324 -0.99 6.20 -6.97
CA ILE A 324 -0.64 4.84 -6.56
C ILE A 324 0.45 4.94 -5.50
N VAL A 325 0.05 4.79 -4.24
CA VAL A 325 0.95 4.96 -3.09
C VAL A 325 1.81 3.72 -2.90
N GLU A 326 1.26 2.54 -3.26
CA GLU A 326 2.02 1.29 -3.27
C GLU A 326 1.61 0.39 -4.42
N ASN A 327 2.61 -0.20 -5.08
CA ASN A 327 2.47 -1.30 -6.02
C ASN A 327 3.81 -2.02 -6.19
N GLY A 328 3.80 -3.34 -6.26
CA GLY A 328 5.02 -4.11 -6.40
C GLY A 328 4.76 -5.58 -6.69
N MET A 329 5.81 -6.31 -6.96
CA MET A 329 5.76 -7.73 -7.27
C MET A 329 6.57 -8.54 -6.25
N PRO A 330 5.94 -9.43 -5.46
CA PRO A 330 6.65 -10.30 -4.54
C PRO A 330 7.32 -11.47 -5.26
N THR A 331 8.45 -11.87 -4.70
CA THR A 331 9.14 -13.12 -5.05
C THR A 331 9.45 -13.92 -3.78
N GLU A 332 9.61 -15.24 -3.89
CA GLU A 332 10.04 -16.08 -2.78
C GLU A 332 11.54 -15.96 -2.58
N ASN A 333 11.99 -15.36 -1.49
CA ASN A 333 13.42 -15.21 -1.15
C ASN A 333 14.28 -14.65 -2.31
N GLY A 334 13.71 -13.76 -3.14
CA GLY A 334 14.41 -13.19 -4.30
C GLY A 334 14.54 -14.14 -5.49
N ARG A 335 13.97 -15.34 -5.44
CA ARG A 335 14.02 -16.31 -6.56
C ARG A 335 13.14 -15.85 -7.71
N PRO A 336 13.50 -16.17 -8.95
CA PRO A 336 12.60 -15.95 -10.08
C PRO A 336 11.26 -16.66 -9.86
N ARG A 337 10.19 -16.04 -10.31
CA ARG A 337 8.85 -16.66 -10.29
C ARG A 337 8.82 -17.86 -11.25
N GLY A 338 8.06 -18.89 -10.86
CA GLY A 338 7.92 -20.10 -11.67
C GLY A 338 7.25 -19.87 -13.03
N ASP A 339 6.50 -18.76 -13.19
CA ASP A 339 5.86 -18.37 -14.43
C ASP A 339 6.75 -17.51 -15.35
N GLY A 340 8.00 -17.28 -14.97
CA GLY A 340 8.99 -16.51 -15.72
C GLY A 340 8.76 -15.00 -15.76
N TYR A 341 7.71 -14.49 -15.08
CA TYR A 341 7.41 -13.07 -15.06
C TYR A 341 8.35 -12.33 -14.13
N THR A 342 9.05 -11.33 -14.65
CA THR A 342 10.05 -10.57 -13.89
C THR A 342 9.46 -9.30 -13.26
N ARG A 343 10.16 -8.71 -12.27
CA ARG A 343 9.75 -7.42 -11.70
C ARG A 343 9.77 -6.30 -12.72
N GLY A 344 10.73 -6.34 -13.65
CA GLY A 344 10.80 -5.38 -14.73
C GLY A 344 9.64 -5.51 -15.71
N ASP A 345 9.16 -6.73 -15.99
CA ASP A 345 7.96 -6.95 -16.80
C ASP A 345 6.73 -6.41 -16.08
N HIS A 346 6.56 -6.79 -14.81
CA HIS A 346 5.46 -6.30 -13.97
C HIS A 346 5.40 -4.76 -13.96
N LEU A 347 6.54 -4.12 -13.76
CA LEU A 347 6.61 -2.66 -13.70
C LEU A 347 6.25 -2.01 -15.05
N ARG A 348 6.74 -2.55 -16.16
CA ARG A 348 6.40 -2.05 -17.51
C ARG A 348 4.92 -2.24 -17.82
N ASP A 349 4.35 -3.40 -17.51
CA ASP A 349 2.94 -3.68 -17.70
C ASP A 349 2.08 -2.74 -16.84
N THR A 350 2.45 -2.56 -15.57
CA THR A 350 1.77 -1.62 -14.65
C THR A 350 1.77 -0.20 -15.22
N VAL A 351 2.93 0.29 -15.66
CA VAL A 351 3.05 1.66 -16.20
C VAL A 351 2.26 1.82 -17.50
N TYR A 352 2.20 0.80 -18.34
CA TYR A 352 1.30 0.80 -19.49
C TYR A 352 -0.15 1.10 -19.07
N TRP A 353 -0.64 0.44 -18.03
CA TRP A 353 -2.01 0.64 -17.55
C TRP A 353 -2.23 2.00 -16.88
N LEU A 354 -1.19 2.59 -16.27
CA LEU A 354 -1.24 3.99 -15.80
C LEU A 354 -1.37 4.97 -16.98
N GLN A 355 -0.58 4.76 -18.03
CA GLN A 355 -0.67 5.57 -19.25
C GLN A 355 -2.04 5.43 -19.92
N ARG A 356 -2.64 4.23 -19.89
CA ARG A 356 -4.00 3.99 -20.35
C ARG A 356 -5.03 4.75 -19.52
N ALA A 357 -4.93 4.66 -18.19
CA ALA A 357 -5.83 5.40 -17.30
C ALA A 357 -5.76 6.92 -17.56
N LYS A 358 -4.54 7.44 -17.74
CA LYS A 358 -4.33 8.85 -18.05
C LYS A 358 -4.92 9.25 -19.42
N ALA A 359 -4.72 8.40 -20.44
CA ALA A 359 -5.29 8.62 -21.78
C ALA A 359 -6.82 8.62 -21.78
N ASP A 360 -7.46 7.87 -20.89
CA ASP A 360 -8.90 7.83 -20.70
C ASP A 360 -9.41 8.93 -19.74
N GLY A 361 -8.57 9.93 -19.43
CA GLY A 361 -8.95 11.16 -18.71
C GLY A 361 -8.89 11.05 -17.18
N MET A 362 -8.37 9.96 -16.61
CA MET A 362 -8.19 9.86 -15.15
C MET A 362 -7.03 10.74 -14.68
N ASN A 363 -7.25 11.49 -13.60
CA ASN A 363 -6.27 12.44 -13.08
C ASN A 363 -5.19 11.75 -12.23
N VAL A 364 -4.39 10.89 -12.86
CA VAL A 364 -3.30 10.17 -12.17
C VAL A 364 -2.09 11.08 -12.05
N MET A 365 -1.67 11.40 -10.83
CA MET A 365 -0.59 12.33 -10.54
C MET A 365 0.74 11.69 -10.16
N GLY A 366 0.75 10.43 -9.72
CA GLY A 366 1.97 9.78 -9.26
C GLY A 366 1.86 8.29 -9.02
N TYR A 367 3.02 7.67 -8.82
CA TYR A 367 3.19 6.24 -8.60
C TYR A 367 4.45 5.99 -7.77
N ASN A 368 4.31 5.24 -6.68
CA ASN A 368 5.43 4.70 -5.92
C ASN A 368 5.50 3.17 -6.10
N TYR A 369 6.71 2.68 -6.30
CA TYR A 369 6.99 1.26 -6.22
C TYR A 369 7.19 0.83 -4.75
N TRP A 370 6.53 -0.23 -4.33
CA TRP A 370 6.78 -0.93 -3.07
C TRP A 370 7.66 -2.14 -3.33
N SER A 371 8.89 -2.16 -2.89
CA SER A 371 9.58 -1.18 -2.05
C SER A 371 10.98 -0.92 -2.61
N LEU A 372 11.68 0.08 -2.09
CA LEU A 372 13.06 0.35 -2.54
C LEU A 372 13.97 -0.84 -2.28
N THR A 373 13.97 -1.35 -1.04
CA THR A 373 14.69 -2.56 -0.62
C THR A 373 13.70 -3.63 -0.20
N ASP A 374 14.10 -4.89 -0.18
CA ASP A 374 13.39 -5.89 0.60
C ASP A 374 13.26 -5.42 2.05
N ASN A 375 12.25 -5.89 2.75
CA ASN A 375 11.95 -5.49 4.12
C ASN A 375 11.29 -6.63 4.89
N TYR A 376 10.86 -6.37 6.12
CA TYR A 376 10.12 -7.32 6.94
C TYR A 376 8.63 -7.34 6.57
N GLU A 377 8.21 -8.33 5.80
CA GLU A 377 6.82 -8.44 5.34
C GLU A 377 5.94 -9.14 6.38
N TRP A 378 5.55 -8.38 7.40
CA TRP A 378 4.53 -8.73 8.39
C TRP A 378 4.66 -10.14 8.98
N GLY A 379 5.82 -10.45 9.49
CA GLY A 379 6.13 -11.73 10.14
C GLY A 379 7.17 -12.58 9.41
N SER A 380 7.65 -12.14 8.23
CA SER A 380 8.61 -12.93 7.44
C SER A 380 9.49 -12.09 6.54
N TYR A 381 10.69 -12.60 6.25
CA TYR A 381 11.59 -12.12 5.19
C TYR A 381 11.49 -12.94 3.90
N THR A 382 10.53 -13.89 3.82
CA THR A 382 10.34 -14.73 2.63
C THR A 382 9.76 -13.96 1.45
N PRO A 383 8.69 -13.15 1.61
CA PRO A 383 8.25 -12.29 0.52
C PRO A 383 9.25 -11.16 0.32
N ARG A 384 9.71 -10.97 -0.93
CA ARG A 384 10.64 -9.91 -1.29
C ARG A 384 10.08 -9.08 -2.40
N PHE A 385 9.90 -7.78 -2.15
CA PHE A 385 9.35 -6.81 -3.10
C PHE A 385 10.41 -5.85 -3.65
N GLY A 386 11.57 -5.76 -3.02
CA GLY A 386 12.55 -4.72 -3.26
C GLY A 386 12.99 -4.55 -4.72
N LEU A 387 13.12 -3.29 -5.15
CA LEU A 387 13.92 -2.95 -6.35
C LEU A 387 15.35 -3.42 -6.15
N TYR A 388 15.87 -3.26 -4.94
CA TYR A 388 17.13 -3.84 -4.50
C TYR A 388 16.84 -4.98 -3.53
N THR A 389 17.24 -6.20 -3.89
CA THR A 389 17.09 -7.33 -2.98
C THR A 389 18.16 -7.29 -1.88
N VAL A 390 17.75 -7.65 -0.66
CA VAL A 390 18.61 -7.72 0.54
C VAL A 390 18.42 -9.07 1.20
N ASP A 391 19.49 -9.81 1.40
CA ASP A 391 19.42 -11.09 2.09
C ASP A 391 19.71 -10.91 3.59
N VAL A 392 18.65 -10.62 4.35
CA VAL A 392 18.75 -10.41 5.80
C VAL A 392 19.19 -11.69 6.55
N ARG A 393 18.90 -12.88 5.98
CA ARG A 393 19.15 -14.15 6.66
C ARG A 393 20.59 -14.64 6.56
N THR A 394 21.26 -14.37 5.46
CA THR A 394 22.57 -14.96 5.17
C THR A 394 23.67 -13.96 4.80
N ASP A 395 23.33 -12.70 4.57
CA ASP A 395 24.30 -11.64 4.25
C ASP A 395 24.37 -10.60 5.40
N PRO A 396 25.32 -10.75 6.34
CA PRO A 396 25.44 -9.80 7.45
C PRO A 396 25.83 -8.38 6.99
N SER A 397 26.31 -8.24 5.74
CA SER A 397 26.60 -6.93 5.15
C SER A 397 25.33 -6.22 4.65
N LEU A 398 24.19 -6.92 4.60
CA LEU A 398 22.92 -6.41 4.09
C LEU A 398 23.07 -5.71 2.73
N THR A 399 23.80 -6.33 1.83
CA THR A 399 24.16 -5.75 0.52
C THR A 399 22.89 -5.51 -0.32
N ARG A 400 22.72 -4.28 -0.82
CA ARG A 400 21.65 -3.91 -1.74
C ARG A 400 22.03 -4.37 -3.15
N ARG A 401 21.39 -5.44 -3.65
CA ARG A 401 21.66 -5.97 -5.00
C ARG A 401 20.53 -5.57 -5.95
N PRO A 402 20.82 -4.85 -7.04
CA PRO A 402 19.77 -4.41 -7.96
C PRO A 402 19.10 -5.61 -8.62
N THR A 403 17.76 -5.56 -8.72
CA THR A 403 16.99 -6.47 -9.57
C THR A 403 16.88 -5.92 -11.00
N ASP A 404 16.29 -6.69 -11.91
CA ASP A 404 16.00 -6.25 -13.27
C ASP A 404 15.07 -5.02 -13.32
N ALA A 405 14.25 -4.83 -12.28
CA ALA A 405 13.34 -3.69 -12.17
C ALA A 405 14.07 -2.35 -12.00
N VAL A 406 15.27 -2.30 -11.40
CA VAL A 406 16.03 -1.04 -11.25
C VAL A 406 16.28 -0.40 -12.61
N GLY A 407 16.86 -1.16 -13.54
CA GLY A 407 17.12 -0.67 -14.90
C GLY A 407 15.83 -0.41 -15.69
N ALA A 408 14.76 -1.18 -15.46
CA ALA A 408 13.46 -0.95 -16.09
C ALA A 408 12.87 0.36 -15.60
N TYR A 409 12.87 0.60 -14.27
CA TYR A 409 12.28 1.79 -13.68
C TYR A 409 13.03 3.06 -14.09
N SER A 410 14.36 3.05 -14.06
CA SER A 410 15.19 4.19 -14.53
C SER A 410 14.85 4.59 -15.96
N ARG A 411 14.67 3.61 -16.88
CA ARG A 411 14.26 3.91 -18.27
C ARG A 411 12.86 4.45 -18.37
N ILE A 412 11.92 3.92 -17.59
CA ILE A 412 10.53 4.40 -17.53
C ILE A 412 10.50 5.86 -17.06
N VAL A 413 11.20 6.17 -15.98
CA VAL A 413 11.27 7.53 -15.44
C VAL A 413 11.88 8.51 -16.44
N ALA A 414 12.99 8.14 -17.07
CA ALA A 414 13.64 8.96 -18.07
C ALA A 414 12.75 9.25 -19.30
N ALA A 415 11.90 8.29 -19.67
CA ALA A 415 10.96 8.41 -20.80
C ALA A 415 9.56 8.90 -20.40
N ASN A 416 9.28 9.09 -19.10
CA ASN A 416 7.94 9.30 -18.53
C ASN A 416 6.92 8.24 -18.98
N GLY A 417 7.34 6.97 -19.04
CA GLY A 417 6.46 5.87 -19.39
C GLY A 417 7.13 4.77 -20.19
N VAL A 418 6.33 3.83 -20.68
CA VAL A 418 6.75 2.81 -21.65
C VAL A 418 6.59 3.36 -23.08
N PRO A 419 7.29 2.77 -24.07
CA PRO A 419 7.16 3.18 -25.49
C PRO A 419 5.71 3.15 -25.98
N ALA A 420 5.40 3.99 -26.95
CA ALA A 420 4.04 4.12 -27.49
C ALA A 420 3.48 2.82 -28.08
N ASP A 421 4.35 1.96 -28.60
CA ASP A 421 4.01 0.67 -29.18
C ASP A 421 4.17 -0.50 -28.21
N TYR A 422 4.46 -0.23 -26.92
CA TYR A 422 4.60 -1.27 -25.91
C TYR A 422 3.33 -2.13 -25.82
N ARG A 423 3.54 -3.41 -25.65
CA ARG A 423 2.48 -4.38 -25.39
C ARG A 423 2.77 -5.03 -24.06
N PRO A 424 1.76 -5.08 -23.15
CA PRO A 424 1.93 -5.81 -21.90
C PRO A 424 2.42 -7.23 -22.16
N THR A 425 3.40 -7.65 -21.36
CA THR A 425 3.95 -9.01 -21.40
C THR A 425 2.87 -10.04 -21.11
N ARG A 426 1.92 -9.68 -20.25
CA ARG A 426 0.72 -10.46 -19.98
C ARG A 426 -0.50 -9.80 -20.60
N ALA A 427 -1.20 -10.57 -21.43
CA ALA A 427 -2.51 -10.14 -21.90
C ALA A 427 -3.45 -9.95 -20.70
N PRO A 428 -4.32 -8.92 -20.72
CA PRO A 428 -5.36 -8.76 -19.72
C PRO A 428 -6.19 -10.04 -19.67
N ALA A 429 -6.40 -10.56 -18.47
CA ALA A 429 -7.31 -11.69 -18.31
C ALA A 429 -8.74 -11.20 -18.39
N LEU A 430 -9.65 -12.10 -18.80
CA LEU A 430 -11.07 -11.86 -18.61
C LEU A 430 -11.32 -11.69 -17.12
N CYS A 431 -11.61 -10.48 -16.70
CA CYS A 431 -11.99 -10.19 -15.33
C CYS A 431 -13.41 -10.69 -15.12
N ILE A 432 -13.55 -11.78 -14.38
CA ILE A 432 -14.86 -12.34 -14.05
C ILE A 432 -15.54 -11.48 -12.97
N VAL A 433 -14.75 -10.76 -12.18
CA VAL A 433 -15.26 -9.92 -11.10
C VAL A 433 -14.38 -8.68 -11.00
N VAL A 434 -14.78 -7.63 -11.64
CA VAL A 434 -14.37 -6.28 -11.38
C VAL A 434 -15.60 -5.49 -11.04
N ASP A 435 -15.39 -4.50 -10.25
CA ASP A 435 -16.37 -3.58 -9.71
C ASP A 435 -17.52 -3.27 -10.68
N PRO A 436 -18.77 -3.64 -10.40
CA PRO A 436 -19.90 -3.25 -11.22
C PRO A 436 -20.10 -1.72 -11.15
N PRO A 437 -20.37 -1.01 -12.26
CA PRO A 437 -20.54 -1.49 -13.62
C PRO A 437 -19.26 -1.53 -14.46
N ALA A 438 -18.10 -1.30 -13.87
CA ALA A 438 -16.82 -1.37 -14.53
C ALA A 438 -16.45 -2.83 -14.76
N SER A 439 -17.15 -3.51 -15.63
CA SER A 439 -16.76 -4.86 -15.97
C SER A 439 -15.54 -4.83 -16.86
N CYS A 440 -14.63 -5.78 -16.66
CA CYS A 440 -13.59 -6.08 -17.63
C CYS A 440 -14.17 -6.55 -18.98
N LEU A 441 -15.48 -6.63 -19.09
CA LEU A 441 -16.23 -6.88 -20.33
C LEU A 441 -16.49 -5.60 -21.11
N ASP A 442 -16.43 -4.41 -20.48
CA ASP A 442 -16.31 -3.18 -21.22
C ASP A 442 -14.88 -3.15 -21.77
N PRO A 443 -14.69 -3.39 -23.07
CA PRO A 443 -13.36 -3.32 -23.65
C PRO A 443 -12.82 -1.94 -23.31
N ILE A 444 -11.67 -1.89 -22.65
CA ILE A 444 -10.96 -0.64 -22.45
C ILE A 444 -10.76 -0.09 -23.84
N GLY A 445 -11.65 0.82 -24.25
CA GLY A 445 -11.55 1.45 -25.55
C GLY A 445 -10.20 2.13 -25.59
N VAL A 446 -9.35 1.74 -26.52
CA VAL A 446 -8.09 2.43 -26.74
C VAL A 446 -8.40 3.60 -27.63
N PRO A 447 -8.18 4.88 -27.21
CA PRO A 447 -8.41 6.04 -28.07
C PRO A 447 -7.61 6.00 -29.35
#